data_e2d952624633348feb0c19692b48264a
#
_entry.id   e2d952624633348feb0c19692b48264a
#
_cell.length_a   1.000
_cell.length_b   1.000
_cell.length_c   1.000
_cell.angle_alpha   90.00
_cell.angle_beta   90.00
_cell.angle_gamma   90.00
#
_symmetry.space_group_name_H-M   'P 1'
#
loop_
_entity.id
_entity.type
_entity.pdbx_description
1 polymer ?
#
loop_
_entity_poly.entity_id
_entity_poly.type
_entity_poly.pdbx_seq_one_letter_code
_entity_poly.pdbx_strand_id
1 'polypeptide(L)'
;AFVADVAWAADAQNHHPDVRLGYGKVSFELSSHDAGGVTERDLALAHEIQRIADEAGVVAEEVHTLRYDFAIDTVDADGIRDFWRVGMGYVERVVDDEIELVDPRGVGPKLWFQHMDPPRTDRNRIHFDVYVPAAETESRVEAILEAGGMLVTDQYAPDWWVLADVEGNELCICAAD
;
A
#
# COMPACT_ATOMS: atom_id res chain seq x y z
N ALA A 1 -30.54 -5.61 -5.56
CA ALA A 1 -30.66 -6.75 -6.48
C ALA A 1 -29.26 -7.31 -6.75
N PHE A 2 -28.50 -6.86 -7.76
CA PHE A 2 -27.27 -7.52 -8.21
C PHE A 2 -26.27 -7.95 -7.11
N VAL A 3 -25.86 -7.03 -6.24
CA VAL A 3 -24.91 -7.34 -5.14
C VAL A 3 -25.50 -8.34 -4.15
N ALA A 4 -26.79 -8.30 -3.90
CA ALA A 4 -27.45 -9.27 -3.02
C ALA A 4 -27.46 -10.67 -3.65
N ASP A 5 -27.67 -10.76 -4.96
CA ASP A 5 -27.69 -12.04 -5.68
C ASP A 5 -26.28 -12.67 -5.69
N VAL A 6 -25.23 -11.81 -5.84
CA VAL A 6 -23.84 -12.25 -5.70
C VAL A 6 -23.53 -12.72 -4.26
N ALA A 7 -24.03 -12.01 -3.25
CA ALA A 7 -23.83 -12.41 -1.85
C ALA A 7 -24.46 -13.80 -1.57
N TRP A 8 -25.67 -14.07 -2.09
CA TRP A 8 -26.29 -15.40 -1.99
C TRP A 8 -25.47 -16.49 -2.68
N ALA A 9 -24.88 -16.18 -3.84
CA ALA A 9 -24.02 -17.14 -4.54
C ALA A 9 -22.73 -17.42 -3.77
N ALA A 10 -22.13 -16.39 -3.18
CA ALA A 10 -20.95 -16.51 -2.33
C ALA A 10 -21.21 -17.36 -1.08
N ASP A 11 -22.36 -17.13 -0.40
CA ASP A 11 -22.80 -17.94 0.74
C ASP A 11 -23.00 -19.42 0.33
N ALA A 12 -23.63 -19.67 -0.82
CA ALA A 12 -23.87 -21.02 -1.29
C ALA A 12 -22.57 -21.80 -1.58
N GLN A 13 -21.49 -21.10 -1.99
CA GLN A 13 -20.18 -21.68 -2.24
C GLN A 13 -19.26 -21.63 -1.01
N ASN A 14 -19.69 -21.03 0.10
CA ASN A 14 -18.87 -20.74 1.27
C ASN A 14 -17.52 -20.10 0.89
N HIS A 15 -17.57 -19.19 -0.08
CA HIS A 15 -16.41 -18.45 -0.59
C HIS A 15 -16.83 -17.02 -0.92
N HIS A 16 -16.21 -16.03 -0.25
CA HIS A 16 -16.67 -14.66 -0.26
C HIS A 16 -15.64 -13.74 -0.90
N PRO A 17 -16.04 -12.87 -1.84
CA PRO A 17 -15.18 -11.86 -2.41
C PRO A 17 -15.05 -10.65 -1.47
N ASP A 18 -13.96 -9.91 -1.58
CA ASP A 18 -13.93 -8.54 -1.11
C ASP A 18 -14.75 -7.65 -2.04
N VAL A 19 -15.62 -6.82 -1.45
CA VAL A 19 -16.59 -6.01 -2.22
C VAL A 19 -16.39 -4.53 -1.94
N ARG A 20 -16.21 -3.76 -3.01
CA ARG A 20 -16.19 -2.29 -2.93
C ARG A 20 -17.38 -1.73 -3.70
N LEU A 21 -18.17 -0.91 -2.99
CA LEU A 21 -19.34 -0.24 -3.55
C LEU A 21 -19.06 1.24 -3.76
N GLY A 22 -19.35 1.70 -4.98
CA GLY A 22 -19.32 3.10 -5.34
C GLY A 22 -20.62 3.52 -6.01
N TYR A 23 -20.76 4.81 -6.32
CA TYR A 23 -21.93 5.29 -7.04
C TYR A 23 -21.98 4.67 -8.45
N GLY A 24 -22.98 3.81 -8.67
CA GLY A 24 -23.20 3.15 -9.95
C GLY A 24 -22.17 2.06 -10.30
N LYS A 25 -21.26 1.72 -9.40
CA LYS A 25 -20.20 0.72 -9.61
C LYS A 25 -20.08 -0.22 -8.42
N VAL A 26 -19.71 -1.46 -8.70
CA VAL A 26 -19.27 -2.43 -7.71
C VAL A 26 -18.05 -3.18 -8.26
N SER A 27 -17.06 -3.39 -7.42
CA SER A 27 -15.93 -4.27 -7.74
C SER A 27 -15.88 -5.44 -6.76
N PHE A 28 -15.52 -6.60 -7.29
CA PHE A 28 -15.29 -7.83 -6.55
C PHE A 28 -13.82 -8.20 -6.71
N GLU A 29 -13.15 -8.45 -5.60
CA GLU A 29 -11.80 -8.99 -5.57
C GLU A 29 -11.86 -10.40 -5.02
N LEU A 30 -11.31 -11.34 -5.77
CA LEU A 30 -11.40 -12.78 -5.51
C LEU A 30 -10.02 -13.32 -5.17
N SER A 31 -9.89 -13.88 -3.97
CA SER A 31 -8.70 -14.60 -3.55
C SER A 31 -9.02 -15.59 -2.44
N SER A 32 -8.33 -16.70 -2.42
CA SER A 32 -8.44 -17.71 -1.37
C SER A 32 -7.39 -17.45 -0.29
N HIS A 33 -7.78 -16.83 0.83
CA HIS A 33 -6.88 -16.44 1.91
C HIS A 33 -6.08 -17.60 2.50
N ASP A 34 -6.71 -18.79 2.59
CA ASP A 34 -6.09 -20.02 3.07
C ASP A 34 -5.03 -20.59 2.12
N ALA A 35 -5.09 -20.23 0.84
CA ALA A 35 -4.13 -20.64 -0.19
C ALA A 35 -3.13 -19.52 -0.54
N GLY A 36 -3.34 -18.30 -0.04
CA GLY A 36 -2.51 -17.15 -0.34
C GLY A 36 -2.56 -16.69 -1.80
N GLY A 37 -3.65 -16.97 -2.54
CA GLY A 37 -3.78 -16.63 -3.95
C GLY A 37 -5.08 -17.11 -4.58
N VAL A 38 -5.14 -17.05 -5.91
CA VAL A 38 -6.30 -17.44 -6.70
C VAL A 38 -6.36 -18.97 -6.83
N THR A 39 -7.53 -19.55 -6.60
CA THR A 39 -7.81 -20.98 -6.70
C THR A 39 -9.03 -21.26 -7.61
N GLU A 40 -9.38 -22.53 -7.82
CA GLU A 40 -10.59 -22.92 -8.54
C GLU A 40 -11.89 -22.40 -7.87
N ARG A 41 -11.89 -22.15 -6.56
CA ARG A 41 -13.04 -21.55 -5.86
C ARG A 41 -13.29 -20.13 -6.33
N ASP A 42 -12.23 -19.36 -6.53
CA ASP A 42 -12.28 -17.99 -7.03
C ASP A 42 -12.79 -17.95 -8.47
N LEU A 43 -12.31 -18.86 -9.31
CA LEU A 43 -12.76 -18.98 -10.70
C LEU A 43 -14.24 -19.40 -10.78
N ALA A 44 -14.68 -20.35 -9.95
CA ALA A 44 -16.07 -20.76 -9.89
C ALA A 44 -17.00 -19.60 -9.49
N LEU A 45 -16.61 -18.83 -8.46
CA LEU A 45 -17.38 -17.67 -8.04
C LEU A 45 -17.34 -16.55 -9.09
N ALA A 46 -16.21 -16.32 -9.76
CA ALA A 46 -16.11 -15.35 -10.86
C ALA A 46 -17.09 -15.67 -12.00
N HIS A 47 -17.18 -16.93 -12.41
CA HIS A 47 -18.15 -17.37 -13.42
C HIS A 47 -19.59 -17.14 -12.98
N GLU A 48 -19.90 -17.41 -11.70
CA GLU A 48 -21.24 -17.17 -11.17
C GLU A 48 -21.58 -15.68 -11.07
N ILE A 49 -20.63 -14.83 -10.67
CA ILE A 49 -20.80 -13.36 -10.68
C ILE A 49 -21.07 -12.88 -12.11
N GLN A 50 -20.33 -13.38 -13.10
CA GLN A 50 -20.55 -13.02 -14.50
C GLN A 50 -21.96 -13.44 -14.99
N ARG A 51 -22.40 -14.64 -14.66
CA ARG A 51 -23.74 -15.11 -15.00
C ARG A 51 -24.83 -14.21 -14.41
N ILE A 52 -24.71 -13.86 -13.12
CA ILE A 52 -25.65 -12.98 -12.43
C ILE A 52 -25.63 -11.58 -13.04
N ALA A 53 -24.45 -11.07 -13.43
CA ALA A 53 -24.31 -9.78 -14.11
C ALA A 53 -25.02 -9.76 -15.46
N ASP A 54 -24.84 -10.81 -16.28
CA ASP A 54 -25.48 -10.94 -17.58
C ASP A 54 -27.01 -10.96 -17.45
N GLU A 55 -27.54 -11.73 -16.49
CA GLU A 55 -28.98 -11.79 -16.20
C GLU A 55 -29.57 -10.45 -15.70
N ALA A 56 -28.77 -9.71 -14.94
CA ALA A 56 -29.16 -8.40 -14.41
C ALA A 56 -28.94 -7.24 -15.41
N GLY A 57 -28.34 -7.51 -16.57
CA GLY A 57 -27.98 -6.49 -17.57
C GLY A 57 -26.88 -5.53 -17.05
N VAL A 58 -26.03 -6.01 -16.14
CA VAL A 58 -24.90 -5.24 -15.62
C VAL A 58 -23.72 -5.45 -16.56
N VAL A 59 -23.10 -4.36 -16.98
CA VAL A 59 -21.97 -4.39 -17.90
C VAL A 59 -20.66 -4.41 -17.12
N ALA A 60 -19.78 -5.36 -17.46
CA ALA A 60 -18.43 -5.39 -16.90
C ALA A 60 -17.62 -4.20 -17.46
N GLU A 61 -16.92 -3.50 -16.58
CA GLU A 61 -15.92 -2.48 -16.96
C GLU A 61 -14.56 -3.18 -17.03
N GLU A 62 -13.85 -3.05 -18.15
CA GLU A 62 -12.45 -3.49 -18.22
C GLU A 62 -11.62 -2.60 -17.30
N VAL A 63 -11.20 -3.14 -16.16
CA VAL A 63 -10.28 -2.48 -15.25
C VAL A 63 -8.89 -3.04 -15.50
N HIS A 64 -8.03 -2.25 -16.13
CA HIS A 64 -6.60 -2.55 -16.16
C HIS A 64 -6.03 -2.25 -14.77
N THR A 65 -5.73 -3.30 -14.02
CA THR A 65 -5.09 -3.16 -12.70
C THR A 65 -3.64 -2.72 -12.93
N LEU A 66 -3.36 -1.44 -12.72
CA LEU A 66 -1.99 -0.95 -12.65
C LEU A 66 -1.48 -1.13 -11.22
N ARG A 67 -0.32 -1.73 -11.10
CA ARG A 67 0.42 -1.84 -9.84
C ARG A 67 1.70 -1.01 -9.96
N TYR A 68 1.97 -0.25 -8.94
CA TYR A 68 3.20 0.53 -8.80
C TYR A 68 3.98 0.01 -7.61
N ASP A 69 5.27 -0.24 -7.83
CA ASP A 69 6.23 -0.53 -6.77
C ASP A 69 7.27 0.60 -6.79
N PHE A 70 7.75 1.02 -5.62
CA PHE A 70 8.87 1.94 -5.50
C PHE A 70 10.12 1.20 -5.06
N ALA A 71 11.22 1.49 -5.75
CA ALA A 71 12.55 1.06 -5.36
C ALA A 71 13.32 2.25 -4.80
N ILE A 72 14.05 2.01 -3.71
CA ILE A 72 15.06 2.93 -3.20
C ILE A 72 16.41 2.27 -3.40
N ASP A 73 17.26 2.93 -4.20
CA ASP A 73 18.64 2.52 -4.37
C ASP A 73 19.43 2.91 -3.12
N THR A 74 20.11 1.96 -2.50
CA THR A 74 20.80 2.13 -1.21
C THR A 74 22.05 1.27 -1.14
N VAL A 75 23.05 1.73 -0.41
CA VAL A 75 24.23 0.92 -0.11
C VAL A 75 24.00 -0.01 1.08
N ASP A 76 23.08 0.34 1.98
CA ASP A 76 22.72 -0.39 3.19
C ASP A 76 21.21 -0.35 3.46
N ALA A 77 20.50 -1.34 2.94
CA ALA A 77 19.05 -1.46 3.12
C ALA A 77 18.64 -1.59 4.59
N ASP A 78 19.43 -2.29 5.41
CA ASP A 78 19.14 -2.48 6.83
C ASP A 78 19.24 -1.16 7.60
N GLY A 79 20.17 -0.31 7.21
CA GLY A 79 20.40 0.99 7.83
C GLY A 79 19.29 2.00 7.60
N ILE A 80 18.49 1.86 6.52
CA ILE A 80 17.43 2.82 6.18
C ILE A 80 16.03 2.23 6.31
N ARG A 81 15.87 0.92 6.43
CA ARG A 81 14.56 0.23 6.40
C ARG A 81 13.60 0.72 7.47
N ASP A 82 14.07 0.85 8.70
CA ASP A 82 13.21 1.27 9.82
C ASP A 82 12.69 2.69 9.65
N PHE A 83 13.52 3.60 9.15
CA PHE A 83 13.09 4.97 8.80
C PHE A 83 11.90 4.94 7.84
N TRP A 84 12.00 4.17 6.76
CA TRP A 84 10.95 4.07 5.75
C TRP A 84 9.72 3.32 6.27
N ARG A 85 9.90 2.25 7.02
CA ARG A 85 8.81 1.50 7.64
C ARG A 85 7.96 2.39 8.55
N VAL A 86 8.61 3.14 9.43
CA VAL A 86 7.95 4.03 10.39
C VAL A 86 7.36 5.25 9.68
N GLY A 87 8.12 5.88 8.79
CA GLY A 87 7.69 7.08 8.06
C GLY A 87 6.44 6.85 7.22
N MET A 88 6.42 5.77 6.46
CA MET A 88 5.27 5.39 5.61
C MET A 88 4.11 4.73 6.40
N GLY A 89 4.35 4.28 7.64
CA GLY A 89 3.40 3.48 8.39
C GLY A 89 3.21 2.07 7.80
N TYR A 90 4.27 1.52 7.23
CA TYR A 90 4.29 0.23 6.55
C TYR A 90 4.73 -0.90 7.48
N VAL A 91 4.51 -2.13 7.04
CA VAL A 91 4.97 -3.34 7.70
C VAL A 91 5.92 -4.12 6.79
N GLU A 92 6.81 -4.90 7.39
CA GLU A 92 7.70 -5.78 6.65
C GLU A 92 6.97 -7.02 6.13
N ARG A 93 7.34 -7.43 4.92
CA ARG A 93 6.93 -8.69 4.32
C ARG A 93 8.13 -9.37 3.69
N VAL A 94 8.33 -10.64 3.99
CA VAL A 94 9.39 -11.46 3.38
C VAL A 94 8.84 -12.15 2.13
N VAL A 95 9.51 -11.97 0.99
CA VAL A 95 9.19 -12.62 -0.29
C VAL A 95 10.51 -13.09 -0.91
N ASP A 96 10.63 -14.38 -1.17
CA ASP A 96 11.83 -14.99 -1.79
C ASP A 96 13.13 -14.60 -1.08
N ASP A 97 13.13 -14.61 0.27
CA ASP A 97 14.22 -14.22 1.17
C ASP A 97 14.56 -12.72 1.17
N GLU A 98 13.80 -11.89 0.46
CA GLU A 98 13.94 -10.43 0.47
C GLU A 98 12.89 -9.76 1.33
N ILE A 99 13.26 -8.63 1.97
CA ILE A 99 12.33 -7.85 2.81
C ILE A 99 11.80 -6.67 2.00
N GLU A 100 10.50 -6.65 1.84
CA GLU A 100 9.73 -5.55 1.24
C GLU A 100 8.93 -4.82 2.34
N LEU A 101 8.65 -3.53 2.13
CA LEU A 101 7.71 -2.77 2.95
C LEU A 101 6.37 -2.66 2.22
N VAL A 102 5.29 -2.99 2.91
CA VAL A 102 3.93 -2.99 2.35
C VAL A 102 2.98 -2.20 3.22
N ASP A 103 2.05 -1.50 2.58
CA ASP A 103 0.94 -0.84 3.28
C ASP A 103 0.01 -1.90 3.90
N PRO A 104 -0.17 -1.93 5.24
CA PRO A 104 -1.07 -2.88 5.88
C PRO A 104 -2.54 -2.74 5.45
N ARG A 105 -2.91 -1.58 4.87
CA ARG A 105 -4.25 -1.32 4.32
C ARG A 105 -4.40 -1.82 2.87
N GLY A 106 -3.29 -2.23 2.21
CA GLY A 106 -3.28 -2.69 0.83
C GLY A 106 -3.62 -1.62 -0.21
N VAL A 107 -3.46 -0.33 0.11
CA VAL A 107 -3.80 0.80 -0.78
C VAL A 107 -2.56 1.42 -1.41
N GLY A 108 -1.51 1.57 -0.62
CA GLY A 108 -0.25 2.14 -1.08
C GLY A 108 0.60 1.16 -1.88
N PRO A 109 1.52 1.68 -2.72
CA PRO A 109 2.48 0.86 -3.44
C PRO A 109 3.45 0.19 -2.46
N LYS A 110 3.94 -1.00 -2.80
CA LYS A 110 5.03 -1.58 -2.02
C LYS A 110 6.32 -0.79 -2.26
N LEU A 111 7.20 -0.82 -1.26
CA LEU A 111 8.52 -0.24 -1.31
C LEU A 111 9.55 -1.34 -1.07
N TRP A 112 10.59 -1.37 -1.89
CA TRP A 112 11.68 -2.32 -1.77
C TRP A 112 13.03 -1.62 -1.96
N PHE A 113 14.11 -2.28 -1.59
CA PHE A 113 15.44 -1.69 -1.58
C PHE A 113 16.33 -2.40 -2.59
N GLN A 114 16.99 -1.63 -3.45
CA GLN A 114 17.90 -2.14 -4.46
C GLN A 114 19.31 -1.74 -4.10
N HIS A 115 20.22 -2.73 -4.06
CA HIS A 115 21.62 -2.43 -3.77
C HIS A 115 22.24 -1.53 -4.84
N MET A 116 22.93 -0.49 -4.39
CA MET A 116 23.65 0.48 -5.21
C MET A 116 25.11 0.60 -4.77
N ASP A 117 26.05 0.61 -5.74
CA ASP A 117 27.47 0.93 -5.55
C ASP A 117 27.99 1.64 -6.81
N PRO A 118 28.62 2.81 -6.70
CA PRO A 118 28.98 3.56 -5.50
C PRO A 118 27.79 4.29 -4.85
N PRO A 119 27.95 4.74 -3.57
CA PRO A 119 26.93 5.52 -2.88
C PRO A 119 26.68 6.83 -3.62
N ARG A 120 25.44 7.30 -3.54
CA ARG A 120 25.04 8.58 -4.12
C ARG A 120 25.54 9.72 -3.27
N THR A 121 25.94 10.83 -3.91
CA THR A 121 26.41 12.06 -3.24
C THR A 121 25.47 13.24 -3.41
N ASP A 122 24.52 13.16 -4.34
CA ASP A 122 23.58 14.24 -4.63
C ASP A 122 22.26 14.05 -3.89
N ARG A 123 21.61 15.18 -3.52
CA ARG A 123 20.26 15.16 -2.98
C ARG A 123 19.27 14.49 -3.95
N ASN A 124 18.33 13.72 -3.44
CA ASN A 124 17.22 13.19 -4.22
C ASN A 124 16.38 14.32 -4.82
N ARG A 125 15.86 14.07 -6.01
CA ARG A 125 14.96 15.00 -6.73
C ARG A 125 13.49 14.66 -6.51
N ILE A 126 13.21 13.55 -5.80
CA ILE A 126 11.89 13.07 -5.42
C ILE A 126 11.92 12.86 -3.91
N HIS A 127 10.87 13.27 -3.25
CA HIS A 127 10.58 12.98 -1.84
C HIS A 127 9.13 12.51 -1.73
N PHE A 128 8.78 11.95 -0.57
CA PHE A 128 7.43 11.51 -0.29
C PHE A 128 6.78 12.44 0.74
N ASP A 129 5.54 12.85 0.47
CA ASP A 129 4.70 13.52 1.44
C ASP A 129 3.72 12.52 2.03
N VAL A 130 3.85 12.26 3.33
CA VAL A 130 2.98 11.35 4.08
C VAL A 130 2.04 12.18 4.94
N TYR A 131 0.77 12.16 4.59
CA TYR A 131 -0.27 12.88 5.32
C TYR A 131 -0.79 12.01 6.46
N VAL A 132 -0.70 12.51 7.67
CA VAL A 132 -1.20 11.88 8.90
C VAL A 132 -2.16 12.84 9.62
N PRO A 133 -3.10 12.35 10.44
CA PRO A 133 -3.93 13.23 11.27
C PRO A 133 -3.07 14.23 12.04
N ALA A 134 -3.49 15.51 12.10
CA ALA A 134 -2.71 16.56 12.73
C ALA A 134 -2.28 16.23 14.18
N ALA A 135 -3.14 15.50 14.91
CA ALA A 135 -2.83 15.05 16.28
C ALA A 135 -1.74 13.97 16.36
N GLU A 136 -1.35 13.36 15.24
CA GLU A 136 -0.35 12.28 15.17
C GLU A 136 0.98 12.72 14.56
N THR A 137 1.09 13.94 14.02
CA THR A 137 2.29 14.40 13.32
C THR A 137 3.53 14.38 14.20
N GLU A 138 3.47 14.99 15.39
CA GLU A 138 4.62 15.06 16.31
C GLU A 138 5.08 13.66 16.75
N SER A 139 4.15 12.79 17.13
CA SER A 139 4.49 11.40 17.52
C SER A 139 5.06 10.58 16.38
N ARG A 140 4.63 10.83 15.14
CA ARG A 140 5.19 10.21 13.95
C ARG A 140 6.62 10.70 13.69
N VAL A 141 6.86 11.99 13.81
CA VAL A 141 8.20 12.58 13.69
C VAL A 141 9.14 11.99 14.74
N GLU A 142 8.72 11.93 16.01
CA GLU A 142 9.51 11.32 17.09
C GLU A 142 9.86 9.86 16.78
N ALA A 143 8.88 9.07 16.35
CA ALA A 143 9.12 7.66 16.00
C ALA A 143 10.08 7.49 14.82
N ILE A 144 10.06 8.40 13.83
CA ILE A 144 11.02 8.37 12.71
C ILE A 144 12.43 8.70 13.19
N LEU A 145 12.58 9.66 14.08
CA LEU A 145 13.88 10.01 14.66
C LEU A 145 14.44 8.85 15.50
N GLU A 146 13.61 8.15 16.27
CA GLU A 146 13.98 6.96 17.01
C GLU A 146 14.36 5.79 16.08
N ALA A 147 13.76 5.72 14.89
CA ALA A 147 14.08 4.73 13.86
C ALA A 147 15.33 5.07 13.03
N GLY A 148 16.13 6.05 13.46
CA GLY A 148 17.38 6.44 12.81
C GLY A 148 17.27 7.55 11.78
N GLY A 149 16.10 8.18 11.65
CA GLY A 149 15.92 9.34 10.80
C GLY A 149 16.60 10.60 11.34
N MET A 150 16.80 11.58 10.46
CA MET A 150 17.36 12.88 10.78
C MET A 150 16.36 13.99 10.46
N LEU A 151 16.20 14.97 11.35
CA LEU A 151 15.43 16.17 11.05
C LEU A 151 16.22 17.08 10.10
N VAL A 152 15.68 17.31 8.91
CA VAL A 152 16.27 18.26 7.94
C VAL A 152 15.80 19.68 8.24
N THR A 153 14.48 19.87 8.44
CA THR A 153 13.92 21.15 8.86
C THR A 153 12.51 20.99 9.45
N ASP A 154 12.20 21.82 10.42
CA ASP A 154 10.90 22.00 11.07
C ASP A 154 10.33 23.41 10.89
N GLN A 155 10.95 24.21 10.00
CA GLN A 155 10.57 25.62 9.82
C GLN A 155 9.11 25.82 9.37
N TYR A 156 8.47 24.76 8.89
CA TYR A 156 7.09 24.75 8.43
C TYR A 156 6.11 24.09 9.40
N ALA A 157 6.61 23.66 10.58
CA ALA A 157 5.75 23.11 11.61
C ALA A 157 4.70 24.13 12.08
N PRO A 158 3.46 23.73 12.39
CA PRO A 158 2.97 22.35 12.47
C PRO A 158 2.41 21.78 11.16
N ASP A 159 2.55 22.48 10.03
CA ASP A 159 1.97 22.04 8.76
C ASP A 159 2.72 20.82 8.20
N TRP A 160 4.07 20.86 8.20
CA TRP A 160 4.90 19.70 7.84
C TRP A 160 6.34 19.78 8.40
N TRP A 161 6.98 18.62 8.51
CA TRP A 161 8.39 18.42 8.84
C TRP A 161 9.09 17.70 7.71
N VAL A 162 10.35 18.05 7.44
CA VAL A 162 11.19 17.32 6.47
C VAL A 162 12.20 16.49 7.24
N LEU A 163 12.20 15.19 6.99
CA LEU A 163 13.13 14.23 7.58
C LEU A 163 13.91 13.50 6.49
N ALA A 164 15.06 12.98 6.83
CA ALA A 164 15.88 12.18 5.93
C ALA A 164 16.38 10.91 6.61
N ASP A 165 16.60 9.85 5.81
CA ASP A 165 17.34 8.69 6.26
C ASP A 165 18.85 8.98 6.31
N VAL A 166 19.65 8.02 6.76
CA VAL A 166 21.13 8.19 6.91
C VAL A 166 21.86 8.33 5.57
N GLU A 167 21.20 7.99 4.45
CA GLU A 167 21.74 8.18 3.10
C GLU A 167 21.23 9.48 2.44
N GLY A 168 20.41 10.27 3.15
CA GLY A 168 19.90 11.56 2.69
C GLY A 168 18.67 11.48 1.79
N ASN A 169 17.92 10.38 1.79
CA ASN A 169 16.64 10.28 1.11
C ASN A 169 15.56 10.92 1.98
N GLU A 170 14.79 11.85 1.40
CA GLU A 170 13.87 12.69 2.15
C GLU A 170 12.43 12.19 2.15
N LEU A 171 11.77 12.42 3.28
CA LEU A 171 10.36 12.16 3.56
C LEU A 171 9.79 13.35 4.33
N CYS A 172 8.60 13.83 3.94
CA CYS A 172 7.87 14.84 4.70
C CYS A 172 6.71 14.20 5.47
N ILE A 173 6.55 14.57 6.73
CA ILE A 173 5.34 14.29 7.49
C ILE A 173 4.48 15.55 7.47
N CYS A 174 3.29 15.44 6.90
CA CYS A 174 2.36 16.52 6.68
C CYS A 174 1.09 16.32 7.51
N ALA A 175 0.60 17.43 8.11
CA ALA A 175 -0.68 17.40 8.79
C ALA A 175 -1.82 17.28 7.76
N ALA A 176 -2.69 16.28 7.93
CA ALA A 176 -3.96 16.21 7.22
C ALA A 176 -5.03 16.98 8.01
N ASP A 177 -5.88 17.72 7.31
CA ASP A 177 -7.05 18.43 7.86
C ASP A 177 -8.11 17.47 8.44
#